data_05123f8f5c3c13efc0486f98f5e98fb6
#
_entry.id   05123f8f5c3c13efc0486f98f5e98fb6
#
_cell.length_a   1.000
_cell.length_b   1.000
_cell.length_c   1.000
_cell.angle_alpha   90.00
_cell.angle_beta   90.00
_cell.angle_gamma   90.00
#
_symmetry.space_group_name_H-M   'P 1'
#
loop_
_entity.id
_entity.type
_entity.pdbx_description
1 polymer ?
#
loop_
_entity_poly.entity_id
_entity_poly.type
_entity_poly.pdbx_seq_one_letter_code
_entity_poly.pdbx_strand_id
1 'polypeptide(L)'
;MKTILVLMDTLNRRYLKTYNERAKGITPNINAFSKDCIIYDNHFIGSAPCMPARRDIFTGRMQFLERGWGGVEPFDITLPSVLRENGVFTHITTD
;
A
#
# COMPACT_ATOMS: atom_id res chain seq x y z
N MET A 1 -4.56 -15.25 -12.64
CA MET A 1 -4.39 -14.85 -11.22
C MET A 1 -5.09 -13.51 -11.01
N LYS A 2 -5.75 -13.30 -9.88
CA LYS A 2 -6.36 -12.02 -9.52
C LYS A 2 -5.65 -11.48 -8.29
N THR A 3 -5.29 -10.21 -8.29
CA THR A 3 -4.61 -9.55 -7.16
C THR A 3 -5.42 -8.33 -6.73
N ILE A 4 -5.59 -8.17 -5.43
CA ILE A 4 -6.23 -7.00 -4.82
C ILE A 4 -5.21 -6.37 -3.88
N LEU A 5 -4.88 -5.10 -4.11
CA LEU A 5 -4.10 -4.28 -3.18
C LEU A 5 -5.05 -3.38 -2.42
N VAL A 6 -5.09 -3.52 -1.10
CA VAL A 6 -5.86 -2.64 -0.21
C VAL A 6 -4.89 -1.74 0.53
N LEU A 7 -4.94 -0.45 0.24
CA LEU A 7 -4.14 0.57 0.92
C LEU A 7 -5.06 1.39 1.84
N MET A 8 -4.78 1.32 3.12
CA MET A 8 -5.55 2.04 4.15
C MET A 8 -4.72 3.22 4.67
N ASP A 9 -5.12 4.42 4.28
CA ASP A 9 -4.48 5.65 4.74
C ASP A 9 -4.68 5.84 6.27
N THR A 10 -3.69 6.41 6.90
CA THR A 10 -3.69 6.77 8.34
C THR A 10 -3.84 5.58 9.31
N LEU A 11 -4.04 4.36 8.82
CA LEU A 11 -4.14 3.19 9.67
C LEU A 11 -2.77 2.81 10.26
N ASN A 12 -2.64 2.97 11.57
CA ASN A 12 -1.43 2.56 12.27
C ASN A 12 -1.56 1.09 12.74
N ARG A 13 -0.56 0.28 12.45
CA ARG A 13 -0.51 -1.14 12.83
C ARG A 13 -0.72 -1.39 14.33
N ARG A 14 -0.41 -0.41 15.18
CA ARG A 14 -0.60 -0.51 16.64
C ARG A 14 -2.07 -0.65 17.05
N TYR A 15 -3.02 -0.30 16.17
CA TYR A 15 -4.44 -0.49 16.39
C TYR A 15 -4.94 -1.87 15.97
N LEU A 16 -4.12 -2.66 15.30
CA LEU A 16 -4.47 -4.01 14.85
C LEU A 16 -3.97 -5.06 15.84
N LYS A 17 -4.85 -5.93 16.30
CA LYS A 17 -4.51 -7.03 17.22
C LYS A 17 -3.47 -8.00 16.65
N THR A 18 -3.42 -8.11 15.33
CA THR A 18 -2.40 -8.90 14.60
C THR A 18 -0.97 -8.50 14.97
N TYR A 19 -0.74 -7.20 15.26
CA TYR A 19 0.58 -6.67 15.62
C TYR A 19 0.70 -6.26 17.09
N ASN A 20 -0.41 -6.13 17.78
CA ASN A 20 -0.44 -5.67 19.16
C ASN A 20 -1.65 -6.26 19.90
N GLU A 21 -1.45 -7.27 20.69
CA GLU A 21 -2.52 -7.95 21.44
C GLU A 21 -3.32 -7.01 22.34
N ARG A 22 -2.70 -5.91 22.81
CA ARG A 22 -3.34 -4.88 23.64
C ARG A 22 -4.07 -3.82 22.85
N ALA A 23 -4.12 -3.95 21.52
CA ALA A 23 -4.83 -3.00 20.67
C ALA A 23 -6.31 -2.94 21.04
N LYS A 24 -6.82 -1.71 21.18
CA LYS A 24 -8.23 -1.45 21.49
C LYS A 24 -9.11 -1.43 20.24
N GLY A 25 -8.50 -1.50 19.05
CA GLY A 25 -9.23 -1.54 17.78
C GLY A 25 -10.08 -2.79 17.64
N ILE A 26 -11.32 -2.61 17.20
CA ILE A 26 -12.26 -3.70 16.95
C ILE A 26 -12.21 -4.01 15.46
N THR A 27 -11.39 -4.97 15.08
CA THR A 27 -11.18 -5.37 13.67
C THR A 27 -11.36 -6.89 13.48
N PRO A 28 -12.55 -7.45 13.75
CA PRO A 28 -12.75 -8.90 13.79
C PRO A 28 -12.45 -9.56 12.45
N ASN A 29 -12.82 -8.94 11.34
CA ASN A 29 -12.60 -9.49 10.00
C ASN A 29 -11.10 -9.50 9.63
N ILE A 30 -10.38 -8.42 9.92
CA ILE A 30 -8.91 -8.36 9.71
C ILE A 30 -8.23 -9.40 10.59
N ASN A 31 -8.63 -9.53 11.85
CA ASN A 31 -8.07 -10.50 12.76
C ASN A 31 -8.34 -11.96 12.34
N ALA A 32 -9.52 -12.23 11.78
CA ALA A 32 -9.83 -13.56 11.24
C ALA A 32 -9.00 -13.83 9.98
N PHE A 33 -8.98 -12.90 9.04
CA PHE A 33 -8.24 -13.01 7.79
C PHE A 33 -6.73 -13.18 8.01
N SER A 34 -6.16 -12.46 8.97
CA SER A 34 -4.72 -12.51 9.26
C SER A 34 -4.21 -13.89 9.70
N LYS A 35 -5.09 -14.77 10.19
CA LYS A 35 -4.71 -16.13 10.59
C LYS A 35 -4.26 -17.01 9.42
N ASP A 36 -4.76 -16.70 8.23
CA ASP A 36 -4.47 -17.44 7.01
C ASP A 36 -3.51 -16.67 6.07
N CYS A 37 -2.84 -15.65 6.61
CA CYS A 37 -1.98 -14.75 5.84
C CYS A 37 -0.52 -14.79 6.29
N ILE A 38 0.38 -14.38 5.40
CA ILE A 38 1.74 -14.02 5.77
C ILE A 38 1.71 -12.62 6.38
N ILE A 39 2.25 -12.48 7.58
CA ILE A 39 2.35 -11.21 8.29
C ILE A 39 3.80 -10.73 8.27
N TYR A 40 4.02 -9.50 7.86
CA TYR A 40 5.34 -8.87 7.82
C TYR A 40 5.49 -7.89 8.97
N ASP A 41 6.30 -8.24 9.97
CA ASP A 41 6.58 -7.37 11.11
C ASP A 41 7.52 -6.21 10.76
N ASN A 42 8.44 -6.45 9.85
CA ASN A 42 9.49 -5.53 9.44
C ASN A 42 9.28 -5.04 8.00
N HIS A 43 8.09 -4.53 7.70
CA HIS A 43 7.79 -3.87 6.44
C HIS A 43 7.83 -2.35 6.65
N PHE A 44 8.75 -1.69 5.96
CA PHE A 44 9.01 -0.25 6.10
C PHE A 44 8.55 0.52 4.87
N ILE A 45 8.13 1.76 5.08
CA ILE A 45 7.83 2.67 3.97
C ILE A 45 9.12 3.18 3.31
N GLY A 46 9.07 3.45 2.01
CA GLY A 46 10.15 4.11 1.30
C GLY A 46 10.13 5.61 1.55
N SER A 47 9.07 6.25 1.14
CA SER A 47 8.85 7.69 1.29
C SER A 47 7.71 8.02 2.23
N ALA A 48 7.71 9.24 2.78
CA ALA A 48 6.66 9.78 3.63
C ALA A 48 6.40 11.28 3.27
N PRO A 49 5.24 11.84 3.57
CA PRO A 49 4.01 11.17 4.00
C PRO A 49 3.22 10.54 2.85
N CYS A 50 1.88 10.60 2.87
CA CYS A 50 0.96 9.86 2.01
C CYS A 50 1.23 9.97 0.50
N MET A 51 1.39 11.17 -0.06
CA MET A 51 1.56 11.35 -1.52
C MET A 51 2.88 10.75 -2.05
N PRO A 52 4.05 11.01 -1.45
CA PRO A 52 5.28 10.33 -1.84
C PRO A 52 5.23 8.81 -1.64
N ALA A 53 4.63 8.33 -0.55
CA ALA A 53 4.48 6.88 -0.32
C ALA A 53 3.62 6.20 -1.39
N ARG A 54 2.50 6.82 -1.78
CA ARG A 54 1.65 6.32 -2.87
C ARG A 54 2.40 6.30 -4.20
N ARG A 55 3.19 7.34 -4.48
CA ARG A 55 4.03 7.39 -5.68
C ARG A 55 5.04 6.23 -5.70
N ASP A 56 5.70 5.93 -4.59
CA ASP A 56 6.60 4.79 -4.47
C ASP A 56 5.89 3.47 -4.76
N ILE A 57 4.68 3.27 -4.21
CA ILE A 57 3.86 2.08 -4.45
C ILE A 57 3.53 1.93 -5.93
N PHE A 58 3.15 3.01 -6.61
CA PHE A 58 2.78 2.96 -8.03
C PHE A 58 3.98 2.78 -8.95
N THR A 59 5.13 3.36 -8.63
CA THR A 59 6.31 3.38 -9.50
C THR A 59 7.35 2.31 -9.14
N GLY A 60 7.28 1.72 -7.96
CA GLY A 60 8.28 0.78 -7.46
C GLY A 60 9.63 1.43 -7.14
N ARG A 61 9.69 2.75 -6.95
CA ARG A 61 10.92 3.51 -6.70
C ARG A 61 10.79 4.32 -5.42
N MET A 62 11.85 4.39 -4.62
CA MET A 62 11.96 5.29 -3.47
C MET A 62 12.31 6.70 -3.94
N GLN A 63 11.31 7.45 -4.36
CA GLN A 63 11.50 8.72 -5.06
C GLN A 63 11.78 9.91 -4.14
N PHE A 64 11.70 9.76 -2.82
CA PHE A 64 12.05 10.84 -1.90
C PHE A 64 13.51 11.32 -2.03
N LEU A 65 14.39 10.46 -2.56
CA LEU A 65 15.78 10.81 -2.86
C LEU A 65 15.95 11.70 -4.10
N GLU A 66 14.98 11.68 -4.99
CA GLU A 66 15.05 12.32 -6.31
C GLU A 66 14.05 13.48 -6.44
N ARG A 67 12.91 13.38 -5.76
CA ARG A 67 11.80 14.33 -5.91
C ARG A 67 11.17 14.67 -4.56
N GLY A 68 10.78 15.93 -4.43
CA GLY A 68 10.07 16.42 -3.25
C GLY A 68 8.65 15.86 -3.07
N TRP A 69 7.90 16.48 -2.19
CA TRP A 69 6.53 16.10 -1.92
C TRP A 69 5.65 16.26 -3.18
N GLY A 70 4.90 15.22 -3.51
CA GLY A 70 4.01 15.21 -4.69
C GLY A 70 3.54 13.80 -5.02
N GLY A 71 2.53 13.74 -5.87
CA GLY A 71 1.96 12.49 -6.38
C GLY A 71 2.69 11.94 -7.60
N VAL A 72 1.99 11.05 -8.31
CA VAL A 72 2.39 10.53 -9.61
C VAL A 72 2.24 11.63 -10.66
N GLU A 73 3.23 11.77 -11.52
CA GLU A 73 3.25 12.71 -12.63
C GLU A 73 2.99 12.01 -13.97
N PRO A 74 2.57 12.73 -15.02
CA PRO A 74 2.24 12.12 -16.32
C PRO A 74 3.37 11.33 -16.99
N PHE A 75 4.63 11.63 -16.65
CA PHE A 75 5.82 10.94 -17.16
C PHE A 75 6.25 9.75 -16.33
N ASP A 76 5.59 9.48 -15.21
CA ASP A 76 5.91 8.33 -14.37
C ASP A 76 5.42 7.03 -15.00
N ILE A 77 6.32 6.06 -15.11
CA ILE A 77 5.95 4.69 -15.45
C ILE A 77 5.41 4.02 -14.20
N THR A 78 4.15 3.60 -14.24
CA THR A 78 3.47 3.01 -13.10
C THR A 78 3.17 1.53 -13.31
N LEU A 79 3.07 0.76 -12.23
CA LEU A 79 2.68 -0.64 -12.29
C LEU A 79 1.37 -0.86 -13.06
N PRO A 80 0.28 -0.08 -12.84
CA PRO A 80 -0.93 -0.22 -13.65
C PRO A 80 -0.72 0.03 -15.14
N SER A 81 0.14 0.99 -15.53
CA SER A 81 0.40 1.23 -16.94
C SER A 81 1.13 0.05 -17.59
N VAL A 82 2.16 -0.47 -16.93
CA VAL A 82 2.90 -1.64 -17.40
C VAL A 82 2.01 -2.88 -17.50
N LEU A 83 1.17 -3.13 -16.51
CA LEU A 83 0.23 -4.25 -16.52
C LEU A 83 -0.76 -4.14 -17.70
N ARG A 84 -1.32 -2.95 -17.93
CA ARG A 84 -2.26 -2.71 -19.02
C ARG A 84 -1.61 -2.90 -20.40
N GLU A 85 -0.38 -2.44 -20.59
CA GLU A 85 0.39 -2.66 -21.81
C GLU A 85 0.63 -4.14 -22.10
N ASN A 86 0.65 -4.96 -21.03
CA ASN A 86 0.77 -6.42 -21.14
C ASN A 86 -0.58 -7.17 -21.09
N GLY A 87 -1.68 -6.50 -21.37
CA GLY A 87 -3.01 -7.11 -21.48
C GLY A 87 -3.69 -7.46 -20.17
N VAL A 88 -3.16 -6.97 -19.04
CA VAL A 88 -3.79 -7.17 -17.72
C VAL A 88 -4.74 -6.04 -17.41
N PHE A 89 -6.00 -6.37 -17.17
CA PHE A 89 -7.00 -5.39 -16.72
C PHE A 89 -6.65 -4.88 -15.32
N THR A 90 -6.62 -3.56 -15.16
CA THR A 90 -6.37 -2.89 -13.89
C THR A 90 -7.52 -1.95 -13.56
N HIS A 91 -7.90 -1.90 -12.29
CA HIS A 91 -8.92 -1.00 -11.78
C HIS A 91 -8.47 -0.39 -10.45
N ILE A 92 -8.72 0.90 -10.28
CA ILE A 92 -8.44 1.64 -9.05
C ILE A 92 -9.75 2.22 -8.54
N THR A 93 -10.03 1.97 -7.27
CA THR A 93 -11.10 2.63 -6.53
C THR A 93 -10.46 3.48 -5.45
N THR A 94 -10.76 4.76 -5.41
CA THR A 94 -10.24 5.71 -4.44
C THR A 94 -11.31 6.72 -4.07
N ASP A 95 -11.14 7.39 -2.95
CA ASP A 95 -11.93 8.52 -2.49
C ASP A 95 -11.50 9.83 -3.17
#